data_a966968d1c707d6a127c1a83371df3cf
#
_entry.id   a966968d1c707d6a127c1a83371df3cf
#
_cell.length_a   1.000
_cell.length_b   1.000
_cell.length_c   1.000
_cell.angle_alpha   90.00
_cell.angle_beta   90.00
_cell.angle_gamma   90.00
#
_symmetry.space_group_name_H-M   'P 1'
#
loop_
_entity.id
_entity.type
_entity.pdbx_description
1 polymer ?
#
loop_
_entity_poly.entity_id
_entity_poly.type
_entity_poly.pdbx_seq_one_letter_code
_entity_poly.pdbx_strand_id
1 'polypeptide(L)'
;MISQFYERKVLPKICNCCCSQGPIQKQREKIVPLAKGIVLEIGIGSGLNIPFYDKNKISKIIGLDPSEELNEMALELAKENSLDIDFIISGAESMDLESNSVDTVLVTYTLCTIPEVVASIHEIKRVLKPEGKLLFCEHGMSPNKNTRMLQNFLNPVWGLIFGGCNLNRNIPELISTCLLYTSPSPRDGLLSRMPSSA
;
A
#
# COMPACT_ATOMS: atom_id res chain seq x y z
N MET A 1 24.20 -6.80 -5.56
CA MET A 1 23.61 -7.65 -4.50
C MET A 1 23.59 -6.82 -3.22
N ILE A 2 22.43 -6.32 -2.83
CA ILE A 2 22.25 -5.61 -1.55
C ILE A 2 22.45 -6.66 -0.47
N SER A 3 23.22 -6.36 0.57
CA SER A 3 23.49 -7.30 1.66
C SER A 3 22.19 -7.63 2.41
N GLN A 4 21.94 -8.89 2.77
CA GLN A 4 20.84 -9.31 3.63
C GLN A 4 20.76 -8.48 4.92
N PHE A 5 21.90 -8.03 5.42
CA PHE A 5 21.97 -7.12 6.56
C PHE A 5 21.27 -5.79 6.26
N TYR A 6 21.46 -5.22 5.06
CA TYR A 6 20.79 -3.98 4.65
C TYR A 6 19.27 -4.18 4.60
N GLU A 7 18.81 -5.23 3.93
CA GLU A 7 17.37 -5.51 3.76
C GLU A 7 16.66 -5.73 5.09
N ARG A 8 17.30 -6.44 6.03
CA ARG A 8 16.67 -6.78 7.32
C ARG A 8 16.83 -5.72 8.40
N LYS A 9 17.91 -4.95 8.42
CA LYS A 9 18.25 -4.05 9.55
C LYS A 9 18.24 -2.57 9.22
N VAL A 10 18.48 -2.21 7.96
CA VAL A 10 18.64 -0.81 7.55
C VAL A 10 17.41 -0.33 6.77
N LEU A 11 17.01 -1.07 5.75
CA LEU A 11 15.91 -0.71 4.87
C LEU A 11 14.58 -0.49 5.62
N PRO A 12 14.14 -1.35 6.57
CA PRO A 12 12.91 -1.12 7.33
C PRO A 12 12.92 0.21 8.08
N LYS A 13 14.06 0.59 8.66
CA LYS A 13 14.21 1.86 9.39
C LYS A 13 14.16 3.07 8.45
N ILE A 14 14.80 2.97 7.28
CA ILE A 14 14.76 4.02 6.26
C ILE A 14 13.33 4.20 5.75
N CYS A 15 12.67 3.11 5.36
CA CYS A 15 11.29 3.14 4.89
C CYS A 15 10.33 3.71 5.95
N ASN A 16 10.44 3.26 7.20
CA ASN A 16 9.64 3.78 8.29
C ASN A 16 9.86 5.28 8.48
N CYS A 17 11.11 5.75 8.50
CA CYS A 17 11.45 7.18 8.64
C CYS A 17 10.88 8.01 7.47
N CYS A 18 11.05 7.56 6.24
CA CYS A 18 10.55 8.29 5.06
C CYS A 18 9.02 8.31 5.01
N CYS A 19 8.38 7.16 5.28
CA CYS A 19 6.92 7.03 5.22
C CYS A 19 6.18 7.63 6.43
N SER A 20 6.90 8.03 7.49
CA SER A 20 6.33 8.71 8.67
C SER A 20 6.37 10.25 8.56
N GLN A 21 6.83 10.82 7.44
CA GLN A 21 6.90 12.28 7.28
C GLN A 21 5.51 12.94 7.29
N GLY A 22 5.44 14.16 7.86
CA GLY A 22 4.18 14.87 8.06
C GLY A 22 3.25 14.99 6.85
N PRO A 23 3.74 15.32 5.64
CA PRO A 23 2.90 15.34 4.44
C PRO A 23 2.26 13.99 4.10
N ILE A 24 3.00 12.89 4.34
CA ILE A 24 2.54 11.52 4.10
C ILE A 24 1.48 11.13 5.15
N GLN A 25 1.73 11.47 6.42
CA GLN A 25 0.77 11.23 7.50
C GLN A 25 -0.57 11.94 7.24
N LYS A 26 -0.55 13.19 6.77
CA LYS A 26 -1.77 13.91 6.39
C LYS A 26 -2.59 13.23 5.28
N GLN A 27 -1.96 12.45 4.40
CA GLN A 27 -2.71 11.67 3.41
C GLN A 27 -3.31 10.40 4.06
N ARG A 28 -2.57 9.75 4.97
CA ARG A 28 -3.11 8.61 5.73
C ARG A 28 -4.34 9.02 6.55
N GLU A 29 -4.30 10.16 7.23
CA GLU A 29 -5.44 10.74 7.97
C GLU A 29 -6.72 10.91 7.13
N LYS A 30 -6.57 11.11 5.82
CA LYS A 30 -7.72 11.28 4.92
C LYS A 30 -8.28 9.97 4.39
N ILE A 31 -7.42 8.99 4.13
CA ILE A 31 -7.82 7.77 3.43
C ILE A 31 -8.13 6.61 4.39
N VAL A 32 -7.32 6.42 5.42
CA VAL A 32 -7.45 5.27 6.33
C VAL A 32 -8.80 5.23 7.05
N PRO A 33 -9.38 6.36 7.55
CA PRO A 33 -10.69 6.35 8.20
C PRO A 33 -11.87 5.99 7.29
N LEU A 34 -11.64 5.88 5.98
CA LEU A 34 -12.65 5.46 5.00
C LEU A 34 -12.77 3.93 4.91
N ALA A 35 -11.79 3.20 5.43
CA ALA A 35 -11.80 1.74 5.48
C ALA A 35 -12.93 1.24 6.39
N LYS A 36 -13.59 0.14 6.00
CA LYS A 36 -14.71 -0.44 6.76
C LYS A 36 -14.83 -1.95 6.56
N GLY A 37 -15.51 -2.60 7.49
CA GLY A 37 -15.76 -4.03 7.46
C GLY A 37 -14.49 -4.85 7.67
N ILE A 38 -14.33 -5.92 6.91
CA ILE A 38 -13.11 -6.71 6.86
C ILE A 38 -12.13 -5.98 5.95
N VAL A 39 -11.02 -5.49 6.52
CA VAL A 39 -10.00 -4.70 5.83
C VAL A 39 -8.77 -5.55 5.59
N LEU A 40 -8.32 -5.65 4.35
CA LEU A 40 -6.99 -6.14 3.99
C LEU A 40 -6.08 -4.95 3.75
N GLU A 41 -5.05 -4.79 4.56
CA GLU A 41 -3.99 -3.81 4.35
C GLU A 41 -2.80 -4.48 3.69
N ILE A 42 -2.49 -4.09 2.45
CA ILE A 42 -1.34 -4.59 1.68
C ILE A 42 -0.14 -3.69 1.92
N GLY A 43 0.96 -4.29 2.37
CA GLY A 43 2.15 -3.58 2.81
C GLY A 43 1.90 -2.82 4.11
N ILE A 44 1.37 -3.52 5.13
CA ILE A 44 1.13 -2.92 6.45
C ILE A 44 2.43 -2.36 7.05
N GLY A 45 3.57 -2.97 6.72
CA GLY A 45 4.87 -2.52 7.15
C GLY A 45 4.97 -2.37 8.65
N SER A 46 5.47 -1.24 9.13
CA SER A 46 5.58 -0.91 10.55
C SER A 46 4.27 -0.42 11.19
N GLY A 47 3.13 -0.51 10.49
CA GLY A 47 1.83 -0.16 11.04
C GLY A 47 1.47 1.33 11.02
N LEU A 48 2.08 2.12 10.12
CA LEU A 48 1.88 3.58 10.08
C LEU A 48 0.42 4.03 9.83
N ASN A 49 -0.45 3.12 9.37
CA ASN A 49 -1.89 3.37 9.22
C ASN A 49 -2.68 3.11 10.50
N ILE A 50 -2.15 2.31 11.41
CA ILE A 50 -2.86 1.81 12.61
C ILE A 50 -3.51 2.93 13.44
N PRO A 51 -2.84 4.07 13.70
CA PRO A 51 -3.44 5.14 14.50
C PRO A 51 -4.64 5.83 13.84
N PHE A 52 -4.85 5.64 12.54
CA PHE A 52 -5.88 6.36 11.78
C PHE A 52 -7.14 5.52 11.50
N TYR A 53 -7.17 4.25 11.87
CA TYR A 53 -8.36 3.43 11.69
C TYR A 53 -9.52 3.88 12.57
N ASP A 54 -10.71 4.01 11.98
CA ASP A 54 -11.95 4.22 12.72
C ASP A 54 -12.48 2.86 13.21
N LYS A 55 -12.22 2.56 14.48
CA LYS A 55 -12.58 1.28 15.10
C LYS A 55 -14.07 0.97 15.04
N ASN A 56 -14.94 2.00 14.94
CA ASN A 56 -16.38 1.80 14.85
C ASN A 56 -16.82 1.28 13.46
N LYS A 57 -15.97 1.39 12.45
CA LYS A 57 -16.27 0.96 11.08
C LYS A 57 -15.65 -0.38 10.71
N ILE A 58 -14.67 -0.84 11.49
CA ILE A 58 -13.87 -2.01 11.18
C ILE A 58 -14.35 -3.20 12.00
N SER A 59 -14.55 -4.32 11.33
CA SER A 59 -14.87 -5.60 11.99
C SER A 59 -13.62 -6.49 12.14
N LYS A 60 -12.66 -6.37 11.22
CA LYS A 60 -11.40 -7.13 11.24
C LYS A 60 -10.36 -6.43 10.39
N ILE A 61 -9.09 -6.52 10.80
CA ILE A 61 -7.95 -6.10 9.98
C ILE A 61 -7.08 -7.31 9.69
N ILE A 62 -6.70 -7.46 8.42
CA ILE A 62 -5.71 -8.42 7.95
C ILE A 62 -4.55 -7.60 7.39
N GLY A 63 -3.38 -7.72 8.01
CA GLY A 63 -2.16 -7.04 7.58
C GLY A 63 -1.27 -7.97 6.78
N LEU A 64 -0.95 -7.63 5.54
CA LEU A 64 -0.09 -8.41 4.67
C LEU A 64 1.20 -7.65 4.40
N ASP A 65 2.33 -8.27 4.75
CA ASP A 65 3.68 -7.75 4.45
C ASP A 65 4.69 -8.90 4.47
N PRO A 66 5.66 -8.95 3.55
CA PRO A 66 6.68 -10.01 3.54
C PRO A 66 7.77 -9.85 4.62
N SER A 67 7.86 -8.69 5.30
CA SER A 67 8.88 -8.42 6.31
C SER A 67 8.39 -8.78 7.72
N GLU A 68 8.99 -9.82 8.31
CA GLU A 68 8.73 -10.19 9.70
C GLU A 68 9.09 -9.04 10.66
N GLU A 69 10.23 -8.37 10.42
CA GLU A 69 10.71 -7.29 11.27
C GLU A 69 9.75 -6.08 11.30
N LEU A 70 9.12 -5.77 10.19
CA LEU A 70 8.11 -4.71 10.12
C LEU A 70 6.80 -5.13 10.79
N ASN A 71 6.39 -6.39 10.62
CA ASN A 71 5.19 -6.93 11.26
C ASN A 71 5.30 -6.94 12.79
N GLU A 72 6.49 -7.19 13.36
CA GLU A 72 6.72 -7.05 14.80
C GLU A 72 6.46 -5.61 15.29
N MET A 73 6.95 -4.60 14.56
CA MET A 73 6.69 -3.19 14.89
C MET A 73 5.20 -2.86 14.78
N ALA A 74 4.53 -3.36 13.75
CA ALA A 74 3.09 -3.16 13.56
C ALA A 74 2.27 -3.82 14.68
N LEU A 75 2.69 -4.99 15.16
CA LEU A 75 2.02 -5.69 16.27
C LEU A 75 2.10 -4.91 17.58
N GLU A 76 3.26 -4.30 17.88
CA GLU A 76 3.41 -3.42 19.04
C GLU A 76 2.47 -2.23 18.96
N LEU A 77 2.45 -1.55 17.80
CA LEU A 77 1.60 -0.40 17.57
C LEU A 77 0.10 -0.76 17.57
N ALA A 78 -0.27 -1.94 17.10
CA ALA A 78 -1.63 -2.45 17.16
C ALA A 78 -2.12 -2.63 18.62
N LYS A 79 -1.27 -3.19 19.47
CA LYS A 79 -1.56 -3.33 20.91
C LYS A 79 -1.75 -1.99 21.59
N GLU A 80 -0.86 -1.03 21.34
CA GLU A 80 -0.97 0.34 21.87
C GLU A 80 -2.29 1.02 21.44
N ASN A 81 -2.75 0.73 20.24
CA ASN A 81 -4.01 1.27 19.71
C ASN A 81 -5.22 0.38 20.00
N SER A 82 -5.10 -0.71 20.75
CA SER A 82 -6.18 -1.66 21.05
C SER A 82 -6.90 -2.13 19.76
N LEU A 83 -6.12 -2.48 18.75
CA LEU A 83 -6.58 -3.10 17.50
C LEU A 83 -6.05 -4.53 17.43
N ASP A 84 -6.92 -5.45 17.03
CA ASP A 84 -6.54 -6.82 16.72
C ASP A 84 -6.32 -6.97 15.22
N ILE A 85 -5.15 -7.47 14.82
CA ILE A 85 -4.73 -7.59 13.43
C ILE A 85 -4.19 -9.00 13.19
N ASP A 86 -4.75 -9.68 12.21
CA ASP A 86 -4.21 -10.94 11.70
C ASP A 86 -3.10 -10.65 10.70
N PHE A 87 -1.87 -11.06 11.00
CA PHE A 87 -0.74 -10.85 10.10
C PHE A 87 -0.52 -12.03 9.15
N ILE A 88 -0.33 -11.72 7.85
CA ILE A 88 0.05 -12.66 6.81
C ILE A 88 1.43 -12.26 6.29
N ILE A 89 2.43 -13.14 6.47
CA ILE A 89 3.80 -12.93 5.98
C ILE A 89 3.86 -13.47 4.54
N SER A 90 3.53 -12.62 3.58
CA SER A 90 3.51 -12.98 2.17
C SER A 90 3.61 -11.75 1.27
N GLY A 91 4.01 -11.94 0.00
CA GLY A 91 3.83 -10.96 -1.06
C GLY A 91 2.36 -10.87 -1.49
N ALA A 92 2.02 -9.77 -2.14
CA ALA A 92 0.66 -9.51 -2.60
C ALA A 92 0.32 -10.17 -3.96
N GLU A 93 1.29 -10.82 -4.57
CA GLU A 93 1.16 -11.47 -5.87
C GLU A 93 0.38 -12.78 -5.83
N SER A 94 0.29 -13.39 -4.65
CA SER A 94 -0.47 -14.63 -4.40
C SER A 94 -0.87 -14.67 -2.93
N MET A 95 -2.11 -14.31 -2.63
CA MET A 95 -2.61 -14.20 -1.27
C MET A 95 -3.41 -15.46 -0.88
N ASP A 96 -3.07 -16.04 0.27
CA ASP A 96 -3.85 -17.14 0.87
C ASP A 96 -5.13 -16.59 1.54
N LEU A 97 -6.01 -16.05 0.71
CA LEU A 97 -7.31 -15.50 1.09
C LEU A 97 -8.37 -15.98 0.08
N GLU A 98 -9.57 -16.20 0.55
CA GLU A 98 -10.71 -16.57 -0.31
C GLU A 98 -11.11 -15.41 -1.24
N SER A 99 -11.64 -15.75 -2.40
CA SER A 99 -12.23 -14.76 -3.31
C SER A 99 -13.45 -14.10 -2.66
N ASN A 100 -13.66 -12.81 -2.90
CA ASN A 100 -14.78 -12.04 -2.36
C ASN A 100 -14.89 -12.09 -0.83
N SER A 101 -13.75 -12.07 -0.13
CA SER A 101 -13.70 -12.22 1.32
C SER A 101 -13.60 -10.89 2.09
N VAL A 102 -13.08 -9.83 1.46
CA VAL A 102 -12.80 -8.55 2.13
C VAL A 102 -13.69 -7.40 1.63
N ASP A 103 -14.08 -6.52 2.53
CA ASP A 103 -14.91 -5.35 2.23
C ASP A 103 -14.07 -4.16 1.75
N THR A 104 -12.85 -4.05 2.25
CA THR A 104 -11.91 -2.98 1.89
C THR A 104 -10.53 -3.56 1.68
N VAL A 105 -9.88 -3.19 0.58
CA VAL A 105 -8.42 -3.31 0.44
C VAL A 105 -7.82 -1.92 0.59
N LEU A 106 -6.88 -1.77 1.52
CA LEU A 106 -6.13 -0.54 1.74
C LEU A 106 -4.68 -0.73 1.31
N VAL A 107 -4.18 0.17 0.47
CA VAL A 107 -2.79 0.17 0.01
C VAL A 107 -2.20 1.56 0.10
N THR A 108 -1.13 1.72 0.86
CA THR A 108 -0.49 3.04 1.02
C THR A 108 1.02 2.93 0.86
N TYR A 109 1.57 3.57 -0.17
CA TYR A 109 3.01 3.62 -0.45
C TYR A 109 3.67 2.24 -0.60
N THR A 110 2.96 1.29 -1.22
CA THR A 110 3.37 -0.11 -1.35
C THR A 110 3.44 -0.56 -2.81
N LEU A 111 2.43 -0.22 -3.65
CA LEU A 111 2.40 -0.64 -5.07
C LEU A 111 3.61 -0.14 -5.87
N CYS A 112 4.27 0.92 -5.41
CA CYS A 112 5.51 1.41 -6.02
C CYS A 112 6.66 0.42 -5.88
N THR A 113 6.65 -0.46 -4.87
CA THR A 113 7.73 -1.38 -4.52
C THR A 113 7.48 -2.81 -4.99
N ILE A 114 6.22 -3.24 -5.05
CA ILE A 114 5.86 -4.62 -5.44
C ILE A 114 6.42 -4.97 -6.82
N PRO A 115 7.20 -6.06 -6.98
CA PRO A 115 7.77 -6.45 -8.27
C PRO A 115 6.70 -6.76 -9.31
N GLU A 116 5.81 -7.71 -9.02
CA GLU A 116 4.74 -8.17 -9.92
C GLU A 116 3.41 -7.45 -9.62
N VAL A 117 3.44 -6.10 -9.74
CA VAL A 117 2.30 -5.24 -9.37
C VAL A 117 1.01 -5.58 -10.11
N VAL A 118 1.07 -6.06 -11.35
CA VAL A 118 -0.10 -6.46 -12.12
C VAL A 118 -0.75 -7.70 -11.51
N ALA A 119 0.04 -8.71 -11.13
CA ALA A 119 -0.46 -9.90 -10.43
C ALA A 119 -1.11 -9.51 -9.11
N SER A 120 -0.48 -8.61 -8.35
CA SER A 120 -1.04 -8.10 -7.08
C SER A 120 -2.37 -7.36 -7.27
N ILE A 121 -2.53 -6.57 -8.34
CA ILE A 121 -3.80 -5.90 -8.62
C ILE A 121 -4.90 -6.93 -8.99
N HIS A 122 -4.56 -8.00 -9.69
CA HIS A 122 -5.51 -9.08 -9.96
C HIS A 122 -5.92 -9.82 -8.68
N GLU A 123 -4.98 -10.07 -7.77
CA GLU A 123 -5.28 -10.64 -6.46
C GLU A 123 -6.14 -9.71 -5.61
N ILE A 124 -5.85 -8.40 -5.58
CA ILE A 124 -6.70 -7.38 -4.94
C ILE A 124 -8.14 -7.50 -5.43
N LYS A 125 -8.32 -7.60 -6.74
CA LYS A 125 -9.63 -7.76 -7.35
C LYS A 125 -10.30 -9.08 -6.95
N ARG A 126 -9.54 -10.17 -6.89
CA ARG A 126 -10.06 -11.49 -6.53
C ARG A 126 -10.61 -11.54 -5.11
N VAL A 127 -9.88 -10.95 -4.16
CA VAL A 127 -10.26 -10.98 -2.73
C VAL A 127 -11.33 -9.95 -2.37
N LEU A 128 -11.46 -8.86 -3.13
CA LEU A 128 -12.49 -7.86 -2.91
C LEU A 128 -13.89 -8.42 -3.19
N LYS A 129 -14.83 -8.19 -2.28
CA LYS A 129 -16.26 -8.42 -2.51
C LYS A 129 -16.76 -7.57 -3.69
N PRO A 130 -17.88 -7.94 -4.36
CA PRO A 130 -18.44 -7.17 -5.46
C PRO A 130 -18.69 -5.68 -5.14
N GLU A 131 -19.12 -5.37 -3.92
CA GLU A 131 -19.33 -4.01 -3.40
C GLU A 131 -18.14 -3.48 -2.57
N GLY A 132 -17.05 -4.23 -2.55
CA GLY A 132 -15.82 -3.88 -1.83
C GLY A 132 -15.13 -2.69 -2.46
N LYS A 133 -14.28 -2.02 -1.69
CA LYS A 133 -13.57 -0.82 -2.13
C LYS A 133 -12.06 -0.99 -2.05
N LEU A 134 -11.37 -0.60 -3.11
CA LEU A 134 -9.93 -0.37 -3.08
C LEU A 134 -9.67 1.09 -2.70
N LEU A 135 -9.02 1.28 -1.55
CA LEU A 135 -8.50 2.58 -1.10
C LEU A 135 -6.99 2.58 -1.29
N PHE A 136 -6.46 3.58 -1.99
CA PHE A 136 -5.02 3.64 -2.17
C PHE A 136 -4.49 5.07 -2.13
N CYS A 137 -3.27 5.21 -1.62
CA CYS A 137 -2.50 6.44 -1.64
C CYS A 137 -1.05 6.10 -1.97
N GLU A 138 -0.59 6.53 -3.12
CA GLU A 138 0.71 6.16 -3.67
C GLU A 138 1.44 7.37 -4.24
N HIS A 139 2.76 7.38 -4.13
CA HIS A 139 3.55 8.23 -5.01
C HIS A 139 3.74 7.54 -6.36
N GLY A 140 4.03 8.31 -7.39
CA GLY A 140 4.24 7.72 -8.71
C GLY A 140 4.69 8.73 -9.75
N MET A 141 4.52 8.38 -11.01
CA MET A 141 4.93 9.19 -12.14
C MET A 141 4.33 10.59 -12.11
N SER A 142 5.19 11.60 -12.20
CA SER A 142 4.76 13.00 -12.29
C SER A 142 4.09 13.30 -13.63
N PRO A 143 3.00 14.07 -13.66
CA PRO A 143 2.44 14.59 -14.90
C PRO A 143 3.37 15.62 -15.60
N ASN A 144 4.23 16.29 -14.83
CA ASN A 144 5.21 17.24 -15.37
C ASN A 144 6.35 16.51 -16.08
N LYS A 145 6.60 16.88 -17.35
CA LYS A 145 7.61 16.24 -18.19
C LYS A 145 9.03 16.32 -17.61
N ASN A 146 9.42 17.46 -17.06
CA ASN A 146 10.78 17.66 -16.54
C ASN A 146 10.98 16.85 -15.26
N THR A 147 10.00 16.85 -14.36
CA THR A 147 10.02 16.03 -13.14
C THR A 147 10.06 14.54 -13.48
N ARG A 148 9.29 14.11 -14.48
CA ARG A 148 9.30 12.71 -14.94
C ARG A 148 10.64 12.30 -15.53
N MET A 149 11.31 13.17 -16.29
CA MET A 149 12.66 12.91 -16.79
C MET A 149 13.65 12.72 -15.63
N LEU A 150 13.55 13.57 -14.60
CA LEU A 150 14.38 13.43 -13.39
C LEU A 150 14.06 12.13 -12.64
N GLN A 151 12.78 11.79 -12.48
CA GLN A 151 12.35 10.52 -11.88
C GLN A 151 12.95 9.32 -12.63
N ASN A 152 12.88 9.31 -13.97
CA ASN A 152 13.43 8.24 -14.79
C ASN A 152 14.96 8.12 -14.63
N PHE A 153 15.65 9.24 -14.54
CA PHE A 153 17.11 9.27 -14.36
C PHE A 153 17.51 8.74 -12.96
N LEU A 154 16.78 9.13 -11.91
CA LEU A 154 17.08 8.74 -10.53
C LEU A 154 16.58 7.33 -10.17
N ASN A 155 15.58 6.82 -10.88
CA ASN A 155 14.87 5.58 -10.52
C ASN A 155 15.78 4.35 -10.28
N PRO A 156 16.84 4.09 -11.09
CA PRO A 156 17.70 2.93 -10.85
C PRO A 156 18.44 2.98 -9.50
N VAL A 157 18.95 4.15 -9.14
CA VAL A 157 19.65 4.36 -7.86
C VAL A 157 18.67 4.35 -6.70
N TRP A 158 17.51 4.98 -6.89
CA TRP A 158 16.42 5.01 -5.92
C TRP A 158 15.94 3.61 -5.56
N GLY A 159 15.67 2.77 -6.55
CA GLY A 159 15.25 1.39 -6.34
C GLY A 159 16.26 0.56 -5.53
N LEU A 160 17.57 0.79 -5.73
CA LEU A 160 18.60 0.12 -4.91
C LEU A 160 18.55 0.54 -3.43
N ILE A 161 18.32 1.82 -3.17
CA ILE A 161 18.31 2.36 -1.80
C ILE A 161 16.99 2.04 -1.08
N PHE A 162 15.86 2.07 -1.80
CA PHE A 162 14.52 1.94 -1.22
C PHE A 162 13.85 0.60 -1.56
N GLY A 163 14.61 -0.49 -1.61
CA GLY A 163 14.09 -1.85 -1.67
C GLY A 163 13.18 -2.13 -2.88
N GLY A 164 13.54 -1.61 -4.06
CA GLY A 164 12.77 -1.80 -5.29
C GLY A 164 11.68 -0.74 -5.54
N CYS A 165 11.59 0.30 -4.71
CA CYS A 165 10.64 1.38 -4.91
C CYS A 165 10.87 2.10 -6.25
N ASN A 166 9.81 2.29 -7.05
CA ASN A 166 9.83 2.93 -8.36
C ASN A 166 9.20 4.32 -8.30
N LEU A 167 10.01 5.36 -8.52
CA LEU A 167 9.56 6.77 -8.55
C LEU A 167 8.63 7.08 -9.73
N ASN A 168 8.79 6.34 -10.82
CA ASN A 168 8.17 6.61 -12.11
C ASN A 168 7.04 5.63 -12.48
N ARG A 169 6.57 4.81 -11.53
CA ARG A 169 5.47 3.88 -11.79
C ARG A 169 4.14 4.63 -11.91
N ASN A 170 3.39 4.39 -13.00
CA ASN A 170 2.09 5.00 -13.20
C ASN A 170 0.98 4.16 -12.54
N ILE A 171 0.89 4.26 -11.21
CA ILE A 171 -0.05 3.47 -10.40
C ILE A 171 -1.51 3.67 -10.82
N PRO A 172 -2.02 4.91 -11.03
CA PRO A 172 -3.41 5.10 -11.45
C PRO A 172 -3.75 4.40 -12.77
N GLU A 173 -2.84 4.42 -13.74
CA GLU A 173 -3.02 3.75 -15.02
C GLU A 173 -3.04 2.23 -14.86
N LEU A 174 -2.11 1.66 -14.08
CA LEU A 174 -2.07 0.24 -13.78
C LEU A 174 -3.37 -0.25 -13.13
N ILE A 175 -3.84 0.46 -12.09
CA ILE A 175 -5.08 0.14 -11.41
C ILE A 175 -6.26 0.23 -12.38
N SER A 176 -6.37 1.32 -13.15
CA SER A 176 -7.49 1.49 -14.09
C SER A 176 -7.50 0.42 -15.17
N THR A 177 -6.35 0.11 -15.74
CA THR A 177 -6.23 -0.92 -16.79
C THR A 177 -6.62 -2.31 -16.26
N CYS A 178 -6.11 -2.70 -15.09
CA CYS A 178 -6.38 -4.03 -14.53
C CYS A 178 -7.80 -4.19 -13.97
N LEU A 179 -8.41 -3.13 -13.43
CA LEU A 179 -9.74 -3.21 -12.84
C LEU A 179 -10.86 -2.96 -13.84
N LEU A 180 -10.68 -2.10 -14.85
CA LEU A 180 -11.72 -1.74 -15.81
C LEU A 180 -11.97 -2.81 -16.88
N TYR A 181 -11.03 -3.70 -17.16
CA TYR A 181 -11.19 -4.73 -18.20
C TYR A 181 -12.20 -5.84 -17.88
N THR A 182 -12.92 -5.78 -16.75
CA THR A 182 -13.75 -6.91 -16.33
C THR A 182 -15.13 -6.59 -15.76
N SER A 183 -15.63 -5.37 -15.77
CA SER A 183 -17.07 -5.11 -15.55
C SER A 183 -17.44 -3.65 -15.81
N PRO A 184 -18.54 -3.37 -16.51
CA PRO A 184 -19.09 -2.02 -16.56
C PRO A 184 -19.91 -1.78 -15.30
N SER A 185 -19.31 -1.31 -14.23
CA SER A 185 -20.03 -0.65 -13.16
C SER A 185 -19.49 0.77 -13.04
N PRO A 186 -20.25 1.78 -13.49
CA PRO A 186 -19.85 3.17 -13.40
C PRO A 186 -20.33 3.74 -12.08
N ARG A 187 -19.71 3.44 -10.94
CA ARG A 187 -19.96 4.20 -9.70
C ARG A 187 -18.78 4.10 -8.74
N ASP A 188 -18.09 5.22 -8.60
CA ASP A 188 -17.42 5.73 -7.41
C ASP A 188 -16.21 4.96 -6.86
N GLY A 189 -15.14 4.85 -7.66
CA GLY A 189 -13.80 4.70 -7.12
C GLY A 189 -13.30 6.07 -6.64
N LEU A 190 -13.17 6.27 -5.32
CA LEU A 190 -12.48 7.42 -4.75
C LEU A 190 -10.98 7.29 -5.06
N LEU A 191 -10.58 7.82 -6.22
CA LEU A 191 -9.19 8.01 -6.58
C LEU A 191 -8.67 9.25 -5.84
N SER A 192 -8.05 9.09 -4.69
CA SER A 192 -7.34 10.21 -4.09
C SER A 192 -6.00 10.40 -4.82
N ARG A 193 -5.95 11.32 -5.77
CA ARG A 193 -4.68 11.81 -6.32
C ARG A 193 -4.01 12.68 -5.27
N MET A 194 -2.73 12.41 -4.98
CA MET A 194 -1.92 13.42 -4.33
C MET A 194 -1.79 14.63 -5.26
N PRO A 195 -2.05 15.87 -4.80
CA PRO A 195 -1.63 17.03 -5.54
C PRO A 195 -0.10 16.97 -5.64
N SER A 196 0.42 17.06 -6.86
CA SER A 196 1.84 17.32 -7.06
C SER A 196 2.17 18.59 -6.29
N SER A 197 2.96 18.47 -5.23
CA SER A 197 3.53 19.65 -4.56
C SER A 197 4.29 20.46 -5.60
N ALA A 198 3.87 21.69 -5.77
CA ALA A 198 4.63 22.72 -6.46
C ALA A 198 5.96 22.96 -5.75
#